data_9a4b6bed3a2002c9c9785de814bdea2b
#
_entry.id   9a4b6bed3a2002c9c9785de814bdea2b
#
_cell.length_a   1.000
_cell.length_b   1.000
_cell.length_c   1.000
_cell.angle_alpha   90.00
_cell.angle_beta   90.00
_cell.angle_gamma   90.00
#
_symmetry.space_group_name_H-M   'P 1'
#
loop_
_entity.id
_entity.type
_entity.pdbx_description
1 polymer ?
#
loop_
_entity_poly.entity_id
_entity_poly.type
_entity_poly.pdbx_seq_one_letter_code
_entity_poly.pdbx_strand_id
1 'polypeptide(L)'
;MTTEMMIPSFDGTKLYFKKNEVHDAQAAIVVVHGLAEHVGRYDYLTEKLNDHGFHVYRFEHRGHARSEGQRTYYKNFNEIVDDVNVVVDIALQENPEIPVFLLGHSMGGFASTLFGTKYPGKVKGIVLSGALTRYSHKTVGELPIDAPEDTYMPNSLGDGVCSDPEVVSAYKNDPLVEKEISVGLFNNCFYPGLAWLKQHAENFVDPVFIMHGYNDGLVSEQDSRELFAEIASTDKSLKIYAHLMHEIFNEPCRDEVIGEAIAWLEKRI
;
A
#
# COMPACT_ATOMS: atom_id res chain seq x y z
N MET A 1 6.52 3.33 21.78
CA MET A 1 7.93 3.71 21.50
C MET A 1 8.10 3.83 19.99
N THR A 2 8.96 4.75 19.51
CA THR A 2 9.21 4.87 18.05
C THR A 2 10.65 4.51 17.75
N THR A 3 10.86 3.65 16.75
CA THR A 3 12.19 3.24 16.28
C THR A 3 12.28 3.53 14.78
N GLU A 4 13.38 4.14 14.34
CA GLU A 4 13.67 4.44 12.94
C GLU A 4 15.06 3.93 12.59
N MET A 5 15.20 3.21 11.46
CA MET A 5 16.47 2.64 11.04
C MET A 5 16.46 2.29 9.55
N MET A 6 17.63 1.99 9.02
CA MET A 6 17.76 1.33 7.71
C MET A 6 17.83 -0.17 7.91
N ILE A 7 16.97 -0.92 7.21
CA ILE A 7 16.98 -2.39 7.22
C ILE A 7 17.39 -2.92 5.84
N PRO A 8 18.13 -4.02 5.75
CA PRO A 8 18.43 -4.63 4.46
C PRO A 8 17.22 -5.38 3.93
N SER A 9 16.88 -5.19 2.66
CA SER A 9 15.94 -6.03 1.94
C SER A 9 16.61 -7.35 1.50
N PHE A 10 15.87 -8.20 0.81
CA PHE A 10 16.29 -9.53 0.35
C PHE A 10 17.57 -9.52 -0.53
N ASP A 11 17.82 -8.42 -1.24
CA ASP A 11 18.99 -8.23 -2.14
C ASP A 11 20.07 -7.30 -1.55
N GLY A 12 19.90 -6.88 -0.30
CA GLY A 12 20.81 -5.97 0.41
C GLY A 12 20.50 -4.48 0.23
N THR A 13 19.54 -4.10 -0.64
CA THR A 13 19.03 -2.72 -0.75
C THR A 13 18.51 -2.26 0.62
N LYS A 14 18.95 -1.10 1.09
CA LYS A 14 18.51 -0.62 2.40
C LYS A 14 17.23 0.18 2.29
N LEU A 15 16.23 -0.25 3.06
CA LEU A 15 14.95 0.39 3.17
C LEU A 15 14.87 1.19 4.48
N TYR A 16 14.35 2.41 4.40
CA TYR A 16 14.02 3.16 5.60
C TYR A 16 12.81 2.51 6.27
N PHE A 17 12.95 2.23 7.55
CA PHE A 17 11.98 1.50 8.35
C PHE A 17 11.63 2.31 9.59
N LYS A 18 10.34 2.35 9.91
CA LYS A 18 9.81 3.03 11.10
C LYS A 18 8.83 2.11 11.82
N LYS A 19 9.08 1.88 13.11
CA LYS A 19 8.23 1.07 13.97
C LYS A 19 7.68 1.92 15.11
N ASN A 20 6.37 1.82 15.35
CA ASN A 20 5.68 2.42 16.49
C ASN A 20 5.08 1.32 17.36
N GLU A 21 5.64 1.16 18.56
CA GLU A 21 5.23 0.14 19.52
C GLU A 21 4.37 0.75 20.62
N VAL A 22 3.39 -0.02 21.08
CA VAL A 22 2.53 0.30 22.23
C VAL A 22 2.75 -0.73 23.34
N HIS A 23 2.31 -0.40 24.54
CA HIS A 23 2.32 -1.36 25.63
C HIS A 23 1.15 -2.35 25.47
N ASP A 24 1.36 -3.63 25.79
CA ASP A 24 0.33 -4.68 25.71
C ASP A 24 -0.41 -4.73 24.37
N ALA A 25 0.34 -4.72 23.25
CA ALA A 25 -0.24 -4.80 21.94
C ALA A 25 -1.05 -6.09 21.74
N GLN A 26 -2.21 -5.95 21.10
CA GLN A 26 -3.10 -7.08 20.78
C GLN A 26 -2.82 -7.64 19.38
N ALA A 27 -2.23 -6.83 18.53
CA ALA A 27 -1.87 -7.19 17.16
C ALA A 27 -0.72 -6.31 16.63
N ALA A 28 -0.12 -6.70 15.53
CA ALA A 28 0.79 -5.88 14.74
C ALA A 28 0.25 -5.67 13.33
N ILE A 29 0.59 -4.55 12.71
CA ILE A 29 0.20 -4.25 11.35
C ILE A 29 1.36 -3.64 10.56
N VAL A 30 1.60 -4.16 9.35
CA VAL A 30 2.54 -3.57 8.40
C VAL A 30 1.76 -2.66 7.46
N VAL A 31 2.15 -1.38 7.38
CA VAL A 31 1.52 -0.38 6.50
C VAL A 31 2.45 -0.10 5.32
N VAL A 32 1.92 -0.25 4.11
CA VAL A 32 2.62 -0.13 2.84
C VAL A 32 2.08 1.07 2.07
N HIS A 33 2.93 2.08 1.90
CA HIS A 33 2.56 3.36 1.29
C HIS A 33 2.38 3.28 -0.24
N GLY A 34 1.74 4.30 -0.81
CA GLY A 34 1.47 4.41 -2.24
C GLY A 34 2.65 4.95 -3.07
N LEU A 35 2.40 5.16 -4.36
CA LEU A 35 3.38 5.68 -5.31
C LEU A 35 3.81 7.11 -4.95
N ALA A 36 5.11 7.33 -5.06
CA ALA A 36 5.77 8.62 -4.90
C ALA A 36 5.68 9.25 -3.49
N GLU A 37 5.03 8.61 -2.54
CA GLU A 37 4.89 9.10 -1.17
C GLU A 37 5.87 8.43 -0.19
N HIS A 38 5.63 8.55 1.13
CA HIS A 38 6.51 8.05 2.19
C HIS A 38 5.74 7.76 3.49
N VAL A 39 6.40 7.07 4.44
CA VAL A 39 5.78 6.62 5.70
C VAL A 39 5.23 7.73 6.60
N GLY A 40 5.76 8.96 6.51
CA GLY A 40 5.29 10.10 7.33
C GLY A 40 3.85 10.49 7.06
N ARG A 41 3.33 10.24 5.85
CA ARG A 41 1.94 10.54 5.50
C ARG A 41 0.92 9.62 6.19
N TYR A 42 1.40 8.59 6.85
CA TYR A 42 0.62 7.64 7.64
C TYR A 42 0.73 7.83 9.16
N ASP A 43 1.32 8.95 9.63
CA ASP A 43 1.50 9.18 11.08
C ASP A 43 0.14 9.28 11.80
N TYR A 44 -0.86 9.92 11.19
CA TYR A 44 -2.22 10.00 11.76
C TYR A 44 -2.89 8.61 11.86
N LEU A 45 -2.86 7.84 10.79
CA LEU A 45 -3.37 6.46 10.78
C LEU A 45 -2.64 5.60 11.83
N THR A 46 -1.32 5.79 11.96
CA THR A 46 -0.50 5.09 12.95
C THR A 46 -0.91 5.41 14.38
N GLU A 47 -1.17 6.69 14.68
CA GLU A 47 -1.67 7.12 15.99
C GLU A 47 -2.98 6.40 16.33
N LYS A 48 -3.95 6.40 15.42
CA LYS A 48 -5.23 5.70 15.61
C LYS A 48 -5.07 4.19 15.81
N LEU A 49 -4.21 3.54 15.05
CA LEU A 49 -3.90 2.12 15.23
C LEU A 49 -3.21 1.86 16.57
N ASN A 50 -2.27 2.71 16.98
CA ASN A 50 -1.62 2.60 18.28
C ASN A 50 -2.62 2.77 19.45
N ASP A 51 -3.57 3.72 19.34
CA ASP A 51 -4.63 3.94 20.34
C ASP A 51 -5.52 2.70 20.53
N HIS A 52 -5.61 1.85 19.50
CA HIS A 52 -6.33 0.58 19.50
C HIS A 52 -5.45 -0.66 19.75
N GLY A 53 -4.24 -0.47 20.28
CA GLY A 53 -3.38 -1.57 20.70
C GLY A 53 -2.66 -2.31 19.57
N PHE A 54 -2.42 -1.67 18.44
CA PHE A 54 -1.62 -2.25 17.35
C PHE A 54 -0.18 -1.75 17.41
N HIS A 55 0.80 -2.64 17.30
CA HIS A 55 2.14 -2.28 16.85
C HIS A 55 2.07 -1.92 15.36
N VAL A 56 2.69 -0.82 14.94
CA VAL A 56 2.67 -0.40 13.54
C VAL A 56 4.06 -0.41 12.95
N TYR A 57 4.25 -1.17 11.88
CA TYR A 57 5.47 -1.32 11.10
C TYR A 57 5.29 -0.63 9.76
N ARG A 58 6.22 0.24 9.39
CA ARG A 58 6.19 0.98 8.12
C ARG A 58 7.56 1.00 7.50
N PHE A 59 7.62 1.00 6.20
CA PHE A 59 8.89 1.16 5.48
C PHE A 59 8.66 2.00 4.23
N GLU A 60 9.70 2.63 3.73
CA GLU A 60 9.66 3.32 2.45
C GLU A 60 10.11 2.36 1.36
N HIS A 61 9.31 2.25 0.31
CA HIS A 61 9.63 1.46 -0.86
C HIS A 61 11.04 1.78 -1.39
N ARG A 62 11.72 0.80 -1.99
CA ARG A 62 12.98 1.09 -2.70
C ARG A 62 12.79 2.22 -3.70
N GLY A 63 13.78 3.10 -3.81
CA GLY A 63 13.71 4.26 -4.69
C GLY A 63 12.67 5.32 -4.27
N HIS A 64 12.18 5.31 -3.04
CA HIS A 64 11.29 6.35 -2.50
C HIS A 64 11.90 7.00 -1.26
N ALA A 65 11.68 8.30 -1.13
CA ALA A 65 12.09 9.12 0.00
C ALA A 65 13.51 8.78 0.52
N ARG A 66 13.66 8.18 1.71
CA ARG A 66 14.94 7.88 2.37
C ARG A 66 15.51 6.51 2.04
N SER A 67 14.72 5.63 1.40
CA SER A 67 15.20 4.31 0.97
C SER A 67 16.20 4.40 -0.18
N GLU A 68 17.14 3.45 -0.21
CA GLU A 68 18.07 3.27 -1.33
C GLU A 68 17.38 2.76 -2.58
N GLY A 69 18.12 2.72 -3.68
CA GLY A 69 17.65 2.29 -5.00
C GLY A 69 17.51 3.43 -6.00
N GLN A 70 17.37 3.08 -7.26
CA GLN A 70 17.07 4.04 -8.32
C GLN A 70 15.68 4.62 -8.07
N ARG A 71 15.50 5.95 -8.25
CA ARG A 71 14.24 6.63 -7.89
C ARG A 71 13.06 6.06 -8.66
N THR A 72 12.01 5.69 -7.92
CA THR A 72 10.76 5.11 -8.45
C THR A 72 10.96 4.00 -9.48
N TYR A 73 11.96 3.14 -9.32
CA TYR A 73 12.34 2.13 -10.30
C TYR A 73 12.38 0.72 -9.69
N TYR A 74 11.87 -0.24 -10.43
CA TYR A 74 11.96 -1.67 -10.13
C TYR A 74 12.47 -2.43 -11.36
N LYS A 75 13.32 -3.43 -11.16
CA LYS A 75 13.78 -4.32 -12.24
C LYS A 75 12.69 -5.31 -12.66
N ASN A 76 11.84 -5.68 -11.72
CA ASN A 76 10.68 -6.55 -11.94
C ASN A 76 9.71 -6.43 -10.75
N PHE A 77 8.47 -6.90 -10.92
CA PHE A 77 7.42 -6.80 -9.90
C PHE A 77 7.67 -7.67 -8.63
N ASN A 78 8.60 -8.64 -8.67
CA ASN A 78 8.92 -9.39 -7.46
C ASN A 78 9.65 -8.52 -6.44
N GLU A 79 10.43 -7.53 -6.87
CA GLU A 79 11.16 -6.67 -5.93
C GLU A 79 10.20 -5.94 -4.97
N ILE A 80 9.07 -5.43 -5.46
CA ILE A 80 8.11 -4.72 -4.59
C ILE A 80 7.44 -5.67 -3.57
N VAL A 81 7.09 -6.88 -3.98
CA VAL A 81 6.44 -7.84 -3.08
C VAL A 81 7.44 -8.47 -2.11
N ASP A 82 8.67 -8.69 -2.54
CA ASP A 82 9.71 -9.28 -1.68
C ASP A 82 10.22 -8.26 -0.64
N ASP A 83 10.22 -6.96 -0.94
CA ASP A 83 10.43 -5.90 0.07
C ASP A 83 9.33 -5.91 1.16
N VAL A 84 8.06 -6.03 0.76
CA VAL A 84 6.95 -6.20 1.73
C VAL A 84 7.16 -7.45 2.57
N ASN A 85 7.56 -8.55 1.94
CA ASN A 85 7.76 -9.82 2.62
C ASN A 85 8.85 -9.74 3.70
N VAL A 86 9.93 -9.03 3.46
CA VAL A 86 10.99 -8.80 4.46
C VAL A 86 10.43 -8.09 5.70
N VAL A 87 9.61 -7.05 5.51
CA VAL A 87 9.05 -6.29 6.63
C VAL A 87 7.98 -7.11 7.38
N VAL A 88 7.18 -7.90 6.67
CA VAL A 88 6.24 -8.84 7.29
C VAL A 88 6.99 -9.90 8.11
N ASP A 89 8.11 -10.43 7.61
CA ASP A 89 8.94 -11.39 8.36
C ASP A 89 9.49 -10.79 9.64
N ILE A 90 9.95 -9.53 9.62
CA ILE A 90 10.37 -8.82 10.83
C ILE A 90 9.21 -8.70 11.81
N ALA A 91 8.03 -8.26 11.36
CA ALA A 91 6.87 -8.13 12.22
C ALA A 91 6.44 -9.47 12.85
N LEU A 92 6.44 -10.56 12.09
CA LEU A 92 6.14 -11.90 12.59
C LEU A 92 7.18 -12.41 13.60
N GLN A 93 8.46 -12.18 13.34
CA GLN A 93 9.54 -12.60 14.24
C GLN A 93 9.53 -11.84 15.56
N GLU A 94 9.22 -10.55 15.53
CA GLU A 94 9.13 -9.73 16.75
C GLU A 94 7.83 -9.96 17.53
N ASN A 95 6.79 -10.52 16.90
CA ASN A 95 5.45 -10.70 17.49
C ASN A 95 4.93 -12.14 17.32
N PRO A 96 5.62 -13.16 17.87
CA PRO A 96 5.22 -14.57 17.67
C PRO A 96 3.88 -14.95 18.32
N GLU A 97 3.42 -14.17 19.30
CA GLU A 97 2.23 -14.50 20.11
C GLU A 97 0.98 -13.71 19.70
N ILE A 98 1.10 -12.68 18.85
CA ILE A 98 -0.02 -11.85 18.40
C ILE A 98 -0.15 -11.85 16.89
N PRO A 99 -1.37 -11.67 16.34
CA PRO A 99 -1.57 -11.69 14.89
C PRO A 99 -0.92 -10.50 14.21
N VAL A 100 -0.40 -10.75 13.00
CA VAL A 100 0.15 -9.71 12.12
C VAL A 100 -0.79 -9.51 10.93
N PHE A 101 -1.12 -8.24 10.66
CA PHE A 101 -1.94 -7.80 9.54
C PHE A 101 -1.11 -6.98 8.53
N LEU A 102 -1.66 -6.81 7.34
CA LEU A 102 -1.07 -5.97 6.29
C LEU A 102 -2.10 -4.91 5.85
N LEU A 103 -1.66 -3.67 5.67
CA LEU A 103 -2.48 -2.60 5.11
C LEU A 103 -1.71 -1.96 3.96
N GLY A 104 -2.29 -1.92 2.76
CA GLY A 104 -1.68 -1.29 1.61
C GLY A 104 -2.57 -0.26 0.94
N HIS A 105 -1.99 0.90 0.60
CA HIS A 105 -2.67 1.96 -0.14
C HIS A 105 -2.10 2.10 -1.55
N SER A 106 -2.97 2.22 -2.58
CA SER A 106 -2.57 2.51 -3.96
C SER A 106 -1.53 1.51 -4.51
N MET A 107 -0.31 1.94 -4.85
CA MET A 107 0.82 1.07 -5.16
C MET A 107 1.16 0.11 -4.01
N GLY A 108 1.06 0.56 -2.76
CA GLY A 108 1.17 -0.32 -1.59
C GLY A 108 0.05 -1.35 -1.53
N GLY A 109 -1.14 -1.00 -2.00
CA GLY A 109 -2.26 -1.93 -2.19
C GLY A 109 -1.98 -2.97 -3.28
N PHE A 110 -1.35 -2.57 -4.39
CA PHE A 110 -0.84 -3.49 -5.41
C PHE A 110 0.20 -4.46 -4.81
N ALA A 111 1.19 -3.94 -4.08
CA ALA A 111 2.20 -4.76 -3.42
C ALA A 111 1.60 -5.73 -2.39
N SER A 112 0.60 -5.28 -1.62
CA SER A 112 -0.11 -6.10 -0.63
C SER A 112 -1.00 -7.16 -1.28
N THR A 113 -1.59 -6.85 -2.46
CA THR A 113 -2.34 -7.85 -3.24
C THR A 113 -1.41 -8.89 -3.85
N LEU A 114 -0.26 -8.48 -4.40
CA LEU A 114 0.79 -9.40 -4.83
C LEU A 114 1.25 -10.29 -3.68
N PHE A 115 1.44 -9.70 -2.48
CA PHE A 115 1.85 -10.44 -1.28
C PHE A 115 0.83 -11.53 -0.90
N GLY A 116 -0.46 -11.20 -0.76
CA GLY A 116 -1.51 -12.17 -0.42
C GLY A 116 -1.68 -13.26 -1.49
N THR A 117 -1.39 -12.94 -2.77
CA THR A 117 -1.43 -13.91 -3.87
C THR A 117 -0.20 -14.82 -3.89
N LYS A 118 1.00 -14.30 -3.56
CA LYS A 118 2.27 -15.02 -3.61
C LYS A 118 2.57 -15.81 -2.32
N TYR A 119 2.13 -15.28 -1.17
CA TYR A 119 2.38 -15.82 0.17
C TYR A 119 1.08 -16.04 0.97
N PRO A 120 0.10 -16.80 0.44
CA PRO A 120 -1.20 -16.98 1.07
C PRO A 120 -1.08 -17.56 2.49
N GLY A 121 -1.89 -17.06 3.41
CA GLY A 121 -1.94 -17.50 4.80
C GLY A 121 -0.79 -17.01 5.69
N LYS A 122 0.08 -16.13 5.20
CA LYS A 122 1.24 -15.64 5.98
C LYS A 122 0.86 -14.56 6.99
N VAL A 123 -0.19 -13.79 6.73
CA VAL A 123 -0.74 -12.77 7.64
C VAL A 123 -2.17 -13.10 8.04
N LYS A 124 -2.65 -12.52 9.14
CA LYS A 124 -4.00 -12.76 9.66
C LYS A 124 -5.10 -12.17 8.78
N GLY A 125 -4.79 -11.14 8.03
CA GLY A 125 -5.70 -10.48 7.09
C GLY A 125 -5.07 -9.25 6.46
N ILE A 126 -5.68 -8.75 5.39
CA ILE A 126 -5.17 -7.66 4.56
C ILE A 126 -6.23 -6.57 4.42
N VAL A 127 -5.87 -5.32 4.63
CA VAL A 127 -6.70 -4.14 4.32
C VAL A 127 -6.13 -3.47 3.09
N LEU A 128 -6.97 -3.23 2.09
CA LEU A 128 -6.61 -2.57 0.82
C LEU A 128 -7.36 -1.25 0.70
N SER A 129 -6.64 -0.16 0.42
CA SER A 129 -7.19 1.18 0.24
C SER A 129 -6.82 1.71 -1.14
N GLY A 130 -7.79 1.96 -2.01
CA GLY A 130 -7.56 2.50 -3.36
C GLY A 130 -6.54 1.68 -4.17
N ALA A 131 -6.52 0.36 -3.98
CA ALA A 131 -5.45 -0.51 -4.48
C ALA A 131 -5.43 -0.61 -6.00
N LEU A 132 -4.26 -0.40 -6.61
CA LEU A 132 -4.04 -0.55 -8.05
C LEU A 132 -3.96 -2.05 -8.40
N THR A 133 -5.05 -2.65 -8.88
CA THR A 133 -5.08 -4.09 -9.14
C THR A 133 -5.43 -4.47 -10.59
N ARG A 134 -5.94 -3.53 -11.40
CA ARG A 134 -6.33 -3.78 -12.82
C ARG A 134 -5.93 -2.67 -13.79
N TYR A 135 -5.71 -1.45 -13.34
CA TYR A 135 -5.32 -0.29 -14.15
C TYR A 135 -6.43 0.22 -15.10
N SER A 136 -7.69 0.20 -14.67
CA SER A 136 -8.84 0.57 -15.50
C SER A 136 -8.85 2.04 -15.93
N HIS A 137 -8.34 2.97 -15.11
CA HIS A 137 -8.25 4.40 -15.47
C HIS A 137 -7.17 4.75 -16.47
N LYS A 138 -6.15 3.89 -16.66
CA LYS A 138 -5.05 4.15 -17.59
C LYS A 138 -4.42 5.54 -17.42
N THR A 139 -4.13 5.91 -16.18
CA THR A 139 -3.75 7.26 -15.76
C THR A 139 -2.56 7.85 -16.53
N VAL A 140 -1.64 6.99 -17.00
CA VAL A 140 -0.50 7.40 -17.84
C VAL A 140 -0.62 6.86 -19.28
N GLY A 141 -1.81 6.42 -19.69
CA GLY A 141 -2.06 5.82 -20.99
C GLY A 141 -1.92 4.30 -21.02
N GLU A 142 -1.70 3.73 -22.19
CA GLU A 142 -1.54 2.28 -22.35
C GLU A 142 -0.20 1.79 -21.78
N LEU A 143 -0.19 0.56 -21.25
CA LEU A 143 1.02 -0.12 -20.81
C LEU A 143 1.34 -1.30 -21.75
N PRO A 144 2.63 -1.58 -22.04
CA PRO A 144 3.80 -0.84 -21.58
C PRO A 144 3.96 0.51 -22.30
N ILE A 145 4.61 1.47 -21.64
CA ILE A 145 4.94 2.79 -22.21
C ILE A 145 6.07 2.61 -23.23
N ASP A 146 5.90 3.16 -24.42
CA ASP A 146 6.93 3.13 -25.50
C ASP A 146 7.99 4.23 -25.28
N ALA A 147 8.81 4.02 -24.26
CA ALA A 147 9.95 4.87 -23.92
C ALA A 147 11.02 4.07 -23.15
N PRO A 148 12.29 4.50 -23.14
CA PRO A 148 13.34 3.88 -22.31
C PRO A 148 12.95 3.84 -20.83
N GLU A 149 13.33 2.77 -20.14
CA GLU A 149 12.97 2.54 -18.72
C GLU A 149 13.54 3.59 -17.76
N ASP A 150 14.65 4.21 -18.12
CA ASP A 150 15.32 5.29 -17.38
C ASP A 150 14.76 6.68 -17.71
N THR A 151 13.71 6.75 -18.50
CA THR A 151 12.95 7.99 -18.72
C THR A 151 12.12 8.31 -17.48
N TYR A 152 12.07 9.58 -17.09
CA TYR A 152 11.27 10.06 -15.96
C TYR A 152 10.16 10.98 -16.46
N MET A 153 8.98 10.79 -15.93
CA MET A 153 7.80 11.60 -16.18
C MET A 153 7.44 12.41 -14.92
N PRO A 154 6.96 13.65 -15.04
CA PRO A 154 6.50 14.43 -13.90
C PRO A 154 5.44 13.69 -13.08
N ASN A 155 5.53 13.75 -11.75
CA ASN A 155 4.46 13.30 -10.87
C ASN A 155 3.28 14.26 -10.93
N SER A 156 2.21 13.88 -11.60
CA SER A 156 0.96 14.64 -11.75
C SER A 156 -0.19 14.15 -10.87
N LEU A 157 0.08 13.26 -9.89
CA LEU A 157 -0.95 12.62 -9.08
C LEU A 157 -1.64 13.59 -8.08
N GLY A 158 -0.95 14.68 -7.71
CA GLY A 158 -1.34 15.55 -6.59
C GLY A 158 -2.79 16.04 -6.58
N ASP A 159 -3.37 16.40 -7.72
CA ASP A 159 -4.76 16.90 -7.79
C ASP A 159 -5.82 15.80 -7.58
N GLY A 160 -5.44 14.54 -7.71
CA GLY A 160 -6.34 13.39 -7.57
C GLY A 160 -6.29 12.69 -6.22
N VAL A 161 -5.40 13.09 -5.30
CA VAL A 161 -5.17 12.32 -4.08
C VAL A 161 -6.29 12.44 -3.05
N CYS A 162 -6.87 13.63 -2.84
CA CYS A 162 -7.84 13.88 -1.78
C CYS A 162 -8.79 15.03 -2.13
N SER A 163 -9.98 15.04 -1.54
CA SER A 163 -10.91 16.17 -1.66
C SER A 163 -10.51 17.37 -0.80
N ASP A 164 -9.67 17.17 0.21
CA ASP A 164 -9.16 18.24 1.07
C ASP A 164 -7.98 18.97 0.40
N PRO A 165 -8.12 20.27 0.07
CA PRO A 165 -7.06 21.03 -0.56
C PRO A 165 -5.80 21.19 0.31
N GLU A 166 -5.89 21.08 1.63
CA GLU A 166 -4.72 21.12 2.52
C GLU A 166 -3.88 19.86 2.35
N VAL A 167 -4.51 18.68 2.23
CA VAL A 167 -3.85 17.40 1.94
C VAL A 167 -3.18 17.45 0.57
N VAL A 168 -3.87 17.96 -0.46
CA VAL A 168 -3.32 18.17 -1.81
C VAL A 168 -2.10 19.08 -1.78
N SER A 169 -2.20 20.22 -1.07
CA SER A 169 -1.09 21.17 -0.93
C SER A 169 0.10 20.55 -0.20
N ALA A 170 -0.16 19.82 0.89
CA ALA A 170 0.87 19.10 1.63
C ALA A 170 1.60 18.08 0.73
N TYR A 171 0.87 17.26 -0.04
CA TYR A 171 1.46 16.32 -0.99
C TYR A 171 2.38 17.01 -2.00
N LYS A 172 1.90 18.08 -2.64
CA LYS A 172 2.65 18.81 -3.68
C LYS A 172 3.93 19.47 -3.17
N ASN A 173 3.90 19.96 -1.93
CA ASN A 173 5.02 20.72 -1.33
C ASN A 173 5.95 19.86 -0.47
N ASP A 174 5.63 18.61 -0.22
CA ASP A 174 6.47 17.71 0.59
C ASP A 174 7.77 17.37 -0.16
N PRO A 175 8.94 17.63 0.43
CA PRO A 175 10.23 17.32 -0.19
C PRO A 175 10.53 15.81 -0.27
N LEU A 176 9.83 14.97 0.50
CA LEU A 176 9.96 13.52 0.48
C LEU A 176 9.03 12.84 -0.54
N VAL A 177 8.08 13.58 -1.11
CA VAL A 177 7.26 13.11 -2.23
C VAL A 177 8.06 13.22 -3.52
N GLU A 178 8.21 12.10 -4.23
CA GLU A 178 8.94 12.04 -5.50
C GLU A 178 8.28 12.92 -6.56
N LYS A 179 9.07 13.77 -7.20
CA LYS A 179 8.57 14.74 -8.20
C LYS A 179 8.52 14.15 -9.61
N GLU A 180 9.16 13.01 -9.81
CA GLU A 180 9.23 12.31 -11.07
C GLU A 180 9.05 10.81 -10.87
N ILE A 181 8.49 10.12 -11.85
CA ILE A 181 8.22 8.69 -11.83
C ILE A 181 8.86 8.06 -13.05
N SER A 182 9.63 6.97 -12.86
CA SER A 182 10.32 6.28 -13.95
C SER A 182 9.34 5.47 -14.82
N VAL A 183 9.63 5.41 -16.12
CA VAL A 183 8.96 4.48 -17.06
C VAL A 183 9.18 3.03 -16.60
N GLY A 184 10.36 2.74 -16.03
CA GLY A 184 10.69 1.40 -15.52
C GLY A 184 9.72 0.90 -14.45
N LEU A 185 9.16 1.77 -13.61
CA LEU A 185 8.11 1.38 -12.66
C LEU A 185 6.89 0.80 -13.39
N PHE A 186 6.42 1.48 -14.43
CA PHE A 186 5.25 1.03 -15.18
C PHE A 186 5.53 -0.23 -15.98
N ASN A 187 6.64 -0.27 -16.69
CA ASN A 187 6.95 -1.34 -17.65
C ASN A 187 7.45 -2.63 -16.98
N ASN A 188 8.24 -2.52 -15.90
CA ASN A 188 8.85 -3.67 -15.25
C ASN A 188 8.09 -4.15 -14.02
N CYS A 189 7.32 -3.26 -13.38
CA CYS A 189 6.60 -3.59 -12.15
C CYS A 189 5.09 -3.66 -12.37
N PHE A 190 4.44 -2.56 -12.75
CA PHE A 190 2.98 -2.55 -12.88
C PHE A 190 2.48 -3.43 -14.00
N TYR A 191 2.95 -3.23 -15.23
CA TYR A 191 2.44 -3.99 -16.38
C TYR A 191 2.51 -5.51 -16.20
N PRO A 192 3.68 -6.11 -15.90
CA PRO A 192 3.76 -7.56 -15.70
C PRO A 192 3.11 -8.01 -14.38
N GLY A 193 3.18 -7.21 -13.31
CA GLY A 193 2.61 -7.56 -12.02
C GLY A 193 1.08 -7.58 -12.04
N LEU A 194 0.44 -6.62 -12.72
CA LEU A 194 -1.02 -6.60 -12.92
C LEU A 194 -1.49 -7.78 -13.75
N ALA A 195 -0.76 -8.12 -14.81
CA ALA A 195 -1.05 -9.31 -15.62
C ALA A 195 -0.93 -10.60 -14.78
N TRP A 196 0.11 -10.69 -13.93
CA TRP A 196 0.31 -11.82 -13.04
C TRP A 196 -0.79 -11.91 -11.98
N LEU A 197 -1.19 -10.80 -11.36
CA LEU A 197 -2.30 -10.77 -10.40
C LEU A 197 -3.60 -11.28 -11.00
N LYS A 198 -3.92 -10.84 -12.23
CA LYS A 198 -5.13 -11.28 -12.92
C LYS A 198 -5.12 -12.79 -13.20
N GLN A 199 -3.95 -13.34 -13.56
CA GLN A 199 -3.79 -14.78 -13.85
C GLN A 199 -3.83 -15.65 -12.61
N HIS A 200 -3.53 -15.12 -11.41
CA HIS A 200 -3.36 -15.87 -10.17
C HIS A 200 -4.29 -15.40 -9.04
N ALA A 201 -5.35 -14.63 -9.37
CA ALA A 201 -6.26 -14.07 -8.37
C ALA A 201 -6.87 -15.14 -7.45
N GLU A 202 -7.08 -16.35 -7.95
CA GLU A 202 -7.56 -17.51 -7.19
C GLU A 202 -6.63 -17.96 -6.06
N ASN A 203 -5.34 -17.60 -6.09
CA ASN A 203 -4.39 -17.89 -5.01
C ASN A 203 -4.55 -16.96 -3.80
N PHE A 204 -5.25 -15.85 -3.95
CA PHE A 204 -5.51 -14.94 -2.85
C PHE A 204 -6.68 -15.47 -2.00
N VAL A 205 -6.34 -16.08 -0.86
CA VAL A 205 -7.29 -16.74 0.06
C VAL A 205 -7.39 -16.08 1.44
N ASP A 206 -6.50 -15.13 1.75
CA ASP A 206 -6.46 -14.43 3.03
C ASP A 206 -7.75 -13.62 3.28
N PRO A 207 -8.17 -13.46 4.56
CA PRO A 207 -9.18 -12.47 4.91
C PRO A 207 -8.82 -11.09 4.38
N VAL A 208 -9.76 -10.41 3.72
CA VAL A 208 -9.49 -9.11 3.11
C VAL A 208 -10.61 -8.12 3.25
N PHE A 209 -10.27 -6.88 3.59
CA PHE A 209 -11.16 -5.72 3.50
C PHE A 209 -10.67 -4.77 2.42
N ILE A 210 -11.45 -4.66 1.35
CA ILE A 210 -11.17 -3.79 0.21
C ILE A 210 -11.99 -2.50 0.40
N MET A 211 -11.32 -1.36 0.45
CA MET A 211 -11.89 -0.04 0.69
C MET A 211 -11.52 0.90 -0.46
N HIS A 212 -12.47 1.64 -1.01
CA HIS A 212 -12.20 2.51 -2.17
C HIS A 212 -13.10 3.74 -2.19
N GLY A 213 -12.59 4.89 -2.61
CA GLY A 213 -13.37 6.08 -2.87
C GLY A 213 -14.03 6.02 -4.25
N TYR A 214 -15.33 6.31 -4.35
CA TYR A 214 -16.03 6.31 -5.65
C TYR A 214 -15.52 7.38 -6.62
N ASN A 215 -15.08 8.54 -6.07
CA ASN A 215 -14.55 9.65 -6.85
C ASN A 215 -13.02 9.58 -7.04
N ASP A 216 -12.42 8.40 -6.82
CA ASP A 216 -11.00 8.19 -7.07
C ASP A 216 -10.67 8.38 -8.55
N GLY A 217 -9.96 9.47 -8.88
CA GLY A 217 -9.54 9.79 -10.24
C GLY A 217 -8.20 9.17 -10.64
N LEU A 218 -7.50 8.53 -9.71
CA LEU A 218 -6.18 7.91 -9.95
C LEU A 218 -6.28 6.41 -10.19
N VAL A 219 -7.04 5.72 -9.35
CA VAL A 219 -7.32 4.28 -9.47
C VAL A 219 -8.84 4.08 -9.52
N SER A 220 -9.33 3.35 -10.50
CA SER A 220 -10.76 3.10 -10.63
C SER A 220 -11.27 2.19 -9.50
N GLU A 221 -12.42 2.52 -8.91
CA GLU A 221 -13.09 1.63 -7.96
C GLU A 221 -13.51 0.30 -8.62
N GLN A 222 -13.58 0.27 -9.95
CA GLN A 222 -13.80 -0.95 -10.73
C GLN A 222 -12.69 -1.98 -10.49
N ASP A 223 -11.43 -1.53 -10.31
CA ASP A 223 -10.30 -2.40 -9.98
C ASP A 223 -10.57 -3.20 -8.69
N SER A 224 -11.14 -2.54 -7.66
CA SER A 224 -11.54 -3.17 -6.41
C SER A 224 -12.71 -4.14 -6.57
N ARG A 225 -13.69 -3.83 -7.41
CA ARG A 225 -14.84 -4.71 -7.71
C ARG A 225 -14.40 -5.98 -8.43
N GLU A 226 -13.51 -5.85 -9.40
CA GLU A 226 -12.96 -6.98 -10.14
C GLU A 226 -12.10 -7.86 -9.23
N LEU A 227 -11.21 -7.27 -8.44
CA LEU A 227 -10.43 -8.01 -7.44
C LEU A 227 -11.35 -8.80 -6.50
N PHE A 228 -12.36 -8.13 -5.93
CA PHE A 228 -13.32 -8.79 -5.04
C PHE A 228 -14.03 -9.96 -5.71
N ALA A 229 -14.39 -9.86 -6.98
CA ALA A 229 -15.07 -10.92 -7.71
C ALA A 229 -14.15 -12.13 -7.98
N GLU A 230 -12.87 -11.89 -8.27
CA GLU A 230 -11.93 -12.89 -8.79
C GLU A 230 -11.15 -13.66 -7.72
N ILE A 231 -10.89 -13.06 -6.54
CA ILE A 231 -10.13 -13.73 -5.46
C ILE A 231 -10.93 -14.85 -4.79
N ALA A 232 -10.22 -15.91 -4.37
CA ALA A 232 -10.82 -17.08 -3.73
C ALA A 232 -11.04 -16.93 -2.20
N SER A 233 -10.66 -15.81 -1.61
CA SER A 233 -10.94 -15.54 -0.19
C SER A 233 -12.43 -15.72 0.11
N THR A 234 -12.74 -16.49 1.15
CA THR A 234 -14.12 -16.70 1.67
C THR A 234 -14.50 -15.68 2.73
N ASP A 235 -13.53 -14.97 3.30
CA ASP A 235 -13.71 -13.86 4.24
C ASP A 235 -13.26 -12.56 3.57
N LYS A 236 -14.08 -12.05 2.65
CA LYS A 236 -13.81 -10.83 1.91
C LYS A 236 -14.94 -9.82 2.06
N SER A 237 -14.58 -8.56 2.23
CA SER A 237 -15.51 -7.42 2.29
C SER A 237 -15.08 -6.33 1.32
N LEU A 238 -16.03 -5.67 0.70
CA LEU A 238 -15.82 -4.53 -0.18
C LEU A 238 -16.66 -3.36 0.28
N LYS A 239 -16.05 -2.19 0.47
CA LYS A 239 -16.76 -0.94 0.73
C LYS A 239 -16.33 0.16 -0.22
N ILE A 240 -17.28 0.74 -0.94
CA ILE A 240 -17.08 1.90 -1.81
C ILE A 240 -17.71 3.12 -1.13
N TYR A 241 -16.92 4.16 -0.91
CA TYR A 241 -17.33 5.41 -0.27
C TYR A 241 -17.78 6.42 -1.33
N ALA A 242 -19.04 6.79 -1.34
CA ALA A 242 -19.70 7.54 -2.42
C ALA A 242 -19.05 8.88 -2.80
N HIS A 243 -18.38 9.57 -1.89
CA HIS A 243 -17.86 10.93 -2.10
C HIS A 243 -16.35 11.06 -1.90
N LEU A 244 -15.65 9.97 -1.57
CA LEU A 244 -14.22 10.02 -1.29
C LEU A 244 -13.41 9.85 -2.57
N MET A 245 -12.21 10.46 -2.57
CA MET A 245 -11.22 10.33 -3.60
C MET A 245 -10.23 9.19 -3.29
N HIS A 246 -8.97 9.33 -3.72
CA HIS A 246 -7.97 8.25 -3.64
C HIS A 246 -7.50 7.93 -2.23
N GLU A 247 -7.08 8.96 -1.48
CA GLU A 247 -6.51 8.81 -0.13
C GLU A 247 -7.62 8.80 0.93
N ILE A 248 -8.43 7.76 0.99
CA ILE A 248 -9.59 7.68 1.88
C ILE A 248 -9.26 7.84 3.38
N PHE A 249 -8.02 7.55 3.79
CA PHE A 249 -7.51 7.75 5.15
C PHE A 249 -7.05 9.18 5.43
N ASN A 250 -7.08 10.07 4.44
CA ASN A 250 -6.74 11.49 4.56
C ASN A 250 -7.94 12.42 4.26
N GLU A 251 -9.09 11.86 3.88
CA GLU A 251 -10.31 12.62 3.62
C GLU A 251 -10.87 13.28 4.90
N PRO A 252 -11.70 14.32 4.81
CA PRO A 252 -12.26 15.00 6.00
C PRO A 252 -12.99 14.06 6.98
N CYS A 253 -13.56 12.95 6.48
CA CYS A 253 -14.21 11.92 7.30
C CYS A 253 -13.28 10.74 7.67
N ARG A 254 -11.96 10.93 7.60
CA ARG A 254 -10.96 9.87 7.81
C ARG A 254 -11.14 9.07 9.11
N ASP A 255 -11.63 9.71 10.18
CA ASP A 255 -11.84 9.01 11.46
C ASP A 255 -12.89 7.90 11.34
N GLU A 256 -13.96 8.13 10.57
CA GLU A 256 -14.97 7.10 10.28
C GLU A 256 -14.34 5.95 9.46
N VAL A 257 -13.61 6.30 8.40
CA VAL A 257 -12.97 5.33 7.49
C VAL A 257 -11.93 4.48 8.23
N ILE A 258 -11.08 5.12 9.04
CA ILE A 258 -10.06 4.46 9.87
C ILE A 258 -10.75 3.57 10.92
N GLY A 259 -11.80 4.07 11.58
CA GLY A 259 -12.56 3.31 12.56
C GLY A 259 -13.16 2.03 11.98
N GLU A 260 -13.63 2.04 10.74
CA GLU A 260 -14.14 0.85 10.07
C GLU A 260 -13.03 -0.17 9.76
N ALA A 261 -11.86 0.31 9.31
CA ALA A 261 -10.70 -0.56 9.11
C ALA A 261 -10.27 -1.22 10.44
N ILE A 262 -10.17 -0.44 11.51
CA ILE A 262 -9.83 -0.92 12.86
C ILE A 262 -10.88 -1.94 13.34
N ALA A 263 -12.17 -1.64 13.24
CA ALA A 263 -13.24 -2.55 13.64
C ALA A 263 -13.21 -3.88 12.86
N TRP A 264 -12.78 -3.85 11.59
CA TRP A 264 -12.59 -5.06 10.79
C TRP A 264 -11.40 -5.88 11.29
N LEU A 265 -10.30 -5.22 11.65
CA LEU A 265 -9.08 -5.85 12.20
C LEU A 265 -9.36 -6.48 13.57
N GLU A 266 -10.00 -5.74 14.50
CA GLU A 266 -10.32 -6.19 15.86
C GLU A 266 -11.18 -7.45 15.90
N LYS A 267 -12.09 -7.63 14.95
CA LYS A 267 -12.90 -8.85 14.83
C LYS A 267 -12.09 -10.10 14.49
N ARG A 268 -10.80 -9.97 14.16
CA ARG A 268 -9.92 -11.06 13.74
C ARG A 268 -8.71 -11.27 14.65
N ILE A 269 -8.62 -10.48 15.74
CA ILE A 269 -7.72 -10.72 16.86
C ILE A 269 -8.29 -11.83 17.73
#